data_e5d4227fe1df33e70886addfc2ee2967
#
_entry.id   e5d4227fe1df33e70886addfc2ee2967
#
_cell.length_a   1.000
_cell.length_b   1.000
_cell.length_c   1.000
_cell.angle_alpha   90.00
_cell.angle_beta   90.00
_cell.angle_gamma   90.00
#
_symmetry.space_group_name_H-M   'P 1'
#
loop_
_entity.id
_entity.type
_entity.pdbx_description
1 polymer ?
#
loop_
_entity_poly.entity_id
_entity_poly.type
_entity_poly.pdbx_seq_one_letter_code
_entity_poly.pdbx_strand_id
1 'polypeptide(L)'
;MLKLALRNVFRHKLRTAMTLVAIVFGVVGLILSGGFVQDMFHQLGESIIHSQSGHLQVSRAGFQAHGTRSPEKFLIDQPAALRQQLLAQPQVDDVMGRINFSGLISNGRSDWPIVGEGVEPDKEARLGTHIHIVEGRRLAQGDSFGVILGDGVAHTLKLHPGDRITLLINTAEGALNSLEFEVVGIFQSFSKDYDARAVRIPLGAAQ
;
A
#
# COMPACT_ATOMS: atom_id res chain seq x y z
N MET A 1 -21.99 -58.62 4.57
CA MET A 1 -22.30 -57.40 3.79
C MET A 1 -21.05 -56.78 3.20
N LEU A 2 -20.00 -56.44 3.98
CA LEU A 2 -18.77 -55.79 3.50
C LEU A 2 -18.01 -56.59 2.42
N LYS A 3 -17.88 -57.92 2.58
CA LYS A 3 -17.23 -58.81 1.58
C LYS A 3 -17.91 -58.81 0.22
N LEU A 4 -19.24 -58.73 0.18
CA LEU A 4 -20.04 -58.67 -1.06
C LEU A 4 -19.90 -57.32 -1.75
N ALA A 5 -19.89 -56.22 -0.98
CA ALA A 5 -19.65 -54.87 -1.48
C ALA A 5 -18.27 -54.75 -2.10
N LEU A 6 -17.21 -55.21 -1.42
CA LEU A 6 -15.84 -55.22 -1.91
C LEU A 6 -15.68 -56.01 -3.23
N ARG A 7 -16.31 -57.21 -3.29
CA ARG A 7 -16.27 -58.04 -4.50
C ARG A 7 -17.00 -57.41 -5.67
N ASN A 8 -18.05 -56.61 -5.45
CA ASN A 8 -18.78 -55.88 -6.47
C ASN A 8 -17.98 -54.70 -7.05
N VAL A 9 -17.25 -54.01 -6.19
CA VAL A 9 -16.30 -52.93 -6.58
C VAL A 9 -15.25 -53.48 -7.56
N PHE A 10 -14.67 -54.64 -7.30
CA PHE A 10 -13.67 -55.25 -8.14
C PHE A 10 -14.22 -55.92 -9.40
N ARG A 11 -15.54 -56.23 -9.47
CA ARG A 11 -16.21 -56.82 -10.64
C ARG A 11 -16.38 -55.78 -11.75
N HIS A 12 -16.58 -54.49 -11.43
CA HIS A 12 -16.81 -53.42 -12.42
C HIS A 12 -15.66 -52.39 -12.41
N LYS A 13 -14.44 -52.85 -12.64
CA LYS A 13 -13.20 -52.09 -12.53
C LYS A 13 -13.24 -50.73 -13.23
N LEU A 14 -13.76 -50.65 -14.44
CA LEU A 14 -13.80 -49.41 -15.23
C LEU A 14 -14.74 -48.38 -14.61
N ARG A 15 -15.93 -48.78 -14.15
CA ARG A 15 -16.88 -47.87 -13.50
C ARG A 15 -16.32 -47.37 -12.16
N THR A 16 -15.73 -48.27 -11.37
CA THR A 16 -15.11 -47.92 -10.07
C THR A 16 -13.92 -46.99 -10.27
N ALA A 17 -13.08 -47.23 -11.28
CA ALA A 17 -11.96 -46.36 -11.60
C ALA A 17 -12.43 -44.95 -12.02
N MET A 18 -13.46 -44.85 -12.88
CA MET A 18 -14.03 -43.55 -13.26
C MET A 18 -14.57 -42.77 -12.06
N THR A 19 -15.30 -43.44 -11.16
CA THR A 19 -15.83 -42.81 -9.95
C THR A 19 -14.71 -42.36 -9.01
N LEU A 20 -13.69 -43.23 -8.84
CA LEU A 20 -12.52 -42.86 -8.00
C LEU A 20 -11.78 -41.67 -8.56
N VAL A 21 -11.52 -41.62 -9.88
CA VAL A 21 -10.86 -40.49 -10.54
C VAL A 21 -11.69 -39.23 -10.35
N ALA A 22 -13.00 -39.28 -10.52
CA ALA A 22 -13.87 -38.12 -10.30
C ALA A 22 -13.82 -37.60 -8.86
N ILE A 23 -13.84 -38.51 -7.87
CA ILE A 23 -13.72 -38.13 -6.45
C ILE A 23 -12.34 -37.52 -6.15
N VAL A 24 -11.27 -38.18 -6.60
CA VAL A 24 -9.90 -37.67 -6.40
C VAL A 24 -9.74 -36.32 -7.03
N PHE A 25 -10.19 -36.13 -8.28
CA PHE A 25 -10.13 -34.84 -8.98
C PHE A 25 -10.91 -33.76 -8.24
N GLY A 26 -12.11 -34.07 -7.74
CA GLY A 26 -12.90 -33.13 -6.94
C GLY A 26 -12.22 -32.75 -5.62
N VAL A 27 -11.68 -33.71 -4.89
CA VAL A 27 -10.98 -33.46 -3.62
C VAL A 27 -9.69 -32.66 -3.85
N VAL A 28 -8.88 -33.04 -4.84
CA VAL A 28 -7.66 -32.30 -5.20
C VAL A 28 -8.00 -30.87 -5.63
N GLY A 29 -9.03 -30.70 -6.44
CA GLY A 29 -9.50 -29.38 -6.86
C GLY A 29 -9.90 -28.48 -5.67
N LEU A 30 -10.62 -29.03 -4.70
CA LEU A 30 -11.00 -28.30 -3.47
C LEU A 30 -9.78 -27.90 -2.63
N ILE A 31 -8.82 -28.82 -2.43
CA ILE A 31 -7.61 -28.57 -1.65
C ILE A 31 -6.77 -27.48 -2.34
N LEU A 32 -6.56 -27.60 -3.65
CA LEU A 32 -5.79 -26.61 -4.41
C LEU A 32 -6.46 -25.23 -4.41
N SER A 33 -7.79 -25.18 -4.60
CA SER A 33 -8.55 -23.93 -4.55
C SER A 33 -8.47 -23.28 -3.16
N GLY A 34 -8.63 -24.06 -2.08
CA GLY A 34 -8.49 -23.55 -0.72
C GLY A 34 -7.10 -23.01 -0.42
N GLY A 35 -6.06 -23.75 -0.83
CA GLY A 35 -4.66 -23.30 -0.68
C GLY A 35 -4.36 -22.03 -1.47
N PHE A 36 -4.83 -21.93 -2.70
CA PHE A 36 -4.67 -20.73 -3.54
C PHE A 36 -5.34 -19.50 -2.91
N VAL A 37 -6.58 -19.64 -2.43
CA VAL A 37 -7.30 -18.54 -1.77
C VAL A 37 -6.56 -18.07 -0.52
N GLN A 38 -6.07 -19.00 0.30
CA GLN A 38 -5.33 -18.66 1.51
C GLN A 38 -4.01 -17.95 1.20
N ASP A 39 -3.27 -18.42 0.20
CA ASP A 39 -2.03 -17.79 -0.25
C ASP A 39 -2.29 -16.37 -0.79
N MET A 40 -3.36 -16.18 -1.57
CA MET A 40 -3.76 -14.86 -2.07
C MET A 40 -4.06 -13.88 -0.92
N PHE A 41 -4.78 -14.30 0.12
CA PHE A 41 -5.02 -13.44 1.29
C PHE A 41 -3.75 -13.13 2.07
N HIS A 42 -2.84 -14.08 2.18
CA HIS A 42 -1.54 -13.85 2.82
C HIS A 42 -0.71 -12.83 2.03
N GLN A 43 -0.57 -13.00 0.72
CA GLN A 43 0.15 -12.05 -0.14
C GLN A 43 -0.48 -10.65 -0.12
N LEU A 44 -1.82 -10.57 -0.11
CA LEU A 44 -2.52 -9.28 0.00
C LEU A 44 -2.23 -8.60 1.33
N GLY A 45 -2.26 -9.35 2.44
CA GLY A 45 -1.90 -8.83 3.77
C GLY A 45 -0.48 -8.29 3.82
N GLU A 46 0.50 -9.06 3.34
CA GLU A 46 1.90 -8.63 3.25
C GLU A 46 2.05 -7.38 2.36
N SER A 47 1.33 -7.33 1.24
CA SER A 47 1.36 -6.17 0.34
C SER A 47 0.84 -4.90 1.00
N ILE A 48 -0.22 -4.98 1.80
CA ILE A 48 -0.77 -3.85 2.55
C ILE A 48 0.21 -3.41 3.66
N ILE A 49 0.75 -4.36 4.42
CA ILE A 49 1.70 -4.09 5.50
C ILE A 49 2.93 -3.36 4.95
N HIS A 50 3.52 -3.87 3.88
CA HIS A 50 4.75 -3.34 3.29
C HIS A 50 4.58 -2.17 2.32
N SER A 51 3.35 -1.77 1.99
CA SER A 51 3.11 -0.61 1.14
C SER A 51 2.51 0.59 1.87
N GLN A 52 1.63 0.35 2.84
CA GLN A 52 0.82 1.43 3.41
C GLN A 52 0.76 1.45 4.94
N SER A 53 0.48 0.32 5.59
CA SER A 53 0.09 0.34 7.00
C SER A 53 1.23 0.07 7.98
N GLY A 54 2.28 -0.65 7.59
CA GLY A 54 3.18 -1.28 8.56
C GLY A 54 2.45 -2.36 9.38
N HIS A 55 3.16 -3.03 10.28
CA HIS A 55 2.57 -4.03 11.18
C HIS A 55 1.69 -3.41 12.27
N LEU A 56 2.04 -2.20 12.69
CA LEU A 56 1.33 -1.43 13.71
C LEU A 56 1.31 0.05 13.33
N GLN A 57 0.18 0.70 13.57
CA GLN A 57 0.05 2.15 13.41
C GLN A 57 -0.27 2.78 14.75
N VAL A 58 0.50 3.80 15.12
CA VAL A 58 0.24 4.64 16.27
C VAL A 58 -0.24 6.00 15.78
N SER A 59 -1.43 6.37 16.14
CA SER A 59 -2.06 7.63 15.75
C SER A 59 -2.68 8.32 16.96
N ARG A 60 -2.96 9.62 16.84
CA ARG A 60 -3.70 10.37 17.85
C ARG A 60 -5.12 9.78 18.02
N ALA A 61 -5.62 9.79 19.25
CA ALA A 61 -6.96 9.30 19.55
C ALA A 61 -8.02 9.99 18.67
N GLY A 62 -8.93 9.19 18.09
CA GLY A 62 -9.97 9.68 17.19
C GLY A 62 -9.58 9.75 15.70
N PHE A 63 -8.32 9.56 15.33
CA PHE A 63 -7.86 9.58 13.95
C PHE A 63 -8.61 8.56 13.07
N GLN A 64 -8.81 7.34 13.55
CA GLN A 64 -9.51 6.28 12.81
C GLN A 64 -10.97 6.65 12.47
N ALA A 65 -11.62 7.43 13.33
CA ALA A 65 -13.02 7.82 13.13
C ALA A 65 -13.18 9.07 12.24
N HIS A 66 -12.24 10.01 12.30
CA HIS A 66 -12.39 11.34 11.70
C HIS A 66 -11.19 11.79 10.88
N GLY A 67 -10.03 11.14 11.02
CA GLY A 67 -8.76 11.57 10.40
C GLY A 67 -8.75 11.51 8.89
N THR A 68 -9.57 10.66 8.26
CA THR A 68 -9.68 10.59 6.78
C THR A 68 -10.22 11.89 6.17
N ARG A 69 -11.03 12.66 6.93
CA ARG A 69 -11.62 13.92 6.44
C ARG A 69 -10.79 15.14 6.78
N SER A 70 -10.04 15.09 7.87
CA SER A 70 -9.26 16.22 8.40
C SER A 70 -8.00 15.69 9.07
N PRO A 71 -7.05 15.09 8.31
CA PRO A 71 -5.86 14.47 8.87
C PRO A 71 -4.97 15.47 9.63
N GLU A 72 -4.97 16.72 9.21
CA GLU A 72 -4.23 17.84 9.81
C GLU A 72 -4.56 18.08 11.28
N LYS A 73 -5.75 17.73 11.75
CA LYS A 73 -6.18 17.90 13.15
C LYS A 73 -5.66 16.82 14.11
N PHE A 74 -5.10 15.77 13.56
CA PHE A 74 -4.66 14.59 14.30
C PHE A 74 -3.13 14.40 14.26
N LEU A 75 -2.40 15.49 14.03
CA LEU A 75 -0.93 15.46 14.09
C LEU A 75 -0.46 15.15 15.51
N ILE A 76 0.65 14.42 15.59
CA ILE A 76 1.31 14.09 16.86
C ILE A 76 2.23 15.23 17.24
N ASP A 77 1.98 15.87 18.38
CA ASP A 77 2.68 17.10 18.80
C ASP A 77 4.17 16.87 19.12
N GLN A 78 4.55 15.68 19.59
CA GLN A 78 5.93 15.33 19.96
C GLN A 78 6.38 14.00 19.32
N PRO A 79 6.53 13.94 18.00
CA PRO A 79 6.83 12.70 17.28
C PRO A 79 8.19 12.10 17.69
N ALA A 80 9.18 12.92 18.01
CA ALA A 80 10.50 12.45 18.44
C ALA A 80 10.48 11.73 19.79
N ALA A 81 9.77 12.25 20.77
CA ALA A 81 9.63 11.63 22.09
C ALA A 81 8.85 10.30 22.00
N LEU A 82 7.76 10.28 21.22
CA LEU A 82 6.99 9.07 20.97
C LEU A 82 7.84 8.00 20.27
N ARG A 83 8.63 8.39 19.26
CA ARG A 83 9.55 7.48 18.57
C ARG A 83 10.54 6.82 19.52
N GLN A 84 11.15 7.59 20.43
CA GLN A 84 12.08 7.05 21.43
C GLN A 84 11.40 6.03 22.36
N GLN A 85 10.17 6.33 22.81
CA GLN A 85 9.40 5.43 23.65
C GLN A 85 9.05 4.11 22.93
N LEU A 86 8.70 4.17 21.64
CA LEU A 86 8.38 3.01 20.83
C LEU A 86 9.63 2.16 20.57
N LEU A 87 10.75 2.78 20.21
CA LEU A 87 12.02 2.07 19.97
C LEU A 87 12.61 1.45 21.25
N ALA A 88 12.20 1.90 22.44
CA ALA A 88 12.60 1.28 23.71
C ALA A 88 11.90 -0.07 23.96
N GLN A 89 10.86 -0.42 23.19
CA GLN A 89 10.18 -1.70 23.29
C GLN A 89 10.97 -2.78 22.54
N PRO A 90 11.29 -3.94 23.17
CA PRO A 90 12.15 -4.97 22.58
C PRO A 90 11.54 -5.68 21.35
N GLN A 91 10.25 -5.50 21.10
CA GLN A 91 9.53 -6.10 19.96
C GLN A 91 9.40 -5.13 18.76
N VAL A 92 9.94 -3.90 18.87
CA VAL A 92 9.88 -2.87 17.82
C VAL A 92 11.23 -2.79 17.14
N ASP A 93 11.30 -3.21 15.90
CA ASP A 93 12.52 -3.16 15.09
C ASP A 93 12.80 -1.75 14.55
N ASP A 94 11.78 -1.06 14.06
CA ASP A 94 11.91 0.31 13.54
C ASP A 94 10.58 1.07 13.62
N VAL A 95 10.68 2.40 13.60
CA VAL A 95 9.53 3.33 13.62
C VAL A 95 9.70 4.35 12.52
N MET A 96 8.72 4.44 11.63
CA MET A 96 8.68 5.41 10.54
C MET A 96 7.60 6.46 10.81
N GLY A 97 7.96 7.74 10.69
CA GLY A 97 6.99 8.83 10.69
C GLY A 97 6.30 8.95 9.33
N ARG A 98 4.99 9.20 9.35
CA ARG A 98 4.20 9.44 8.15
C ARG A 98 3.17 10.52 8.41
N ILE A 99 2.99 11.42 7.44
CA ILE A 99 1.93 12.44 7.45
C ILE A 99 1.04 12.18 6.26
N ASN A 100 -0.26 12.02 6.51
CA ASN A 100 -1.25 11.93 5.46
C ASN A 100 -1.86 13.29 5.22
N PHE A 101 -2.02 13.66 3.96
CA PHE A 101 -2.68 14.88 3.53
C PHE A 101 -3.54 14.65 2.30
N SER A 102 -4.45 15.55 2.05
CA SER A 102 -5.24 15.58 0.80
C SER A 102 -5.13 16.96 0.18
N GLY A 103 -5.21 17.01 -1.14
CA GLY A 103 -5.07 18.26 -1.87
C GLY A 103 -5.30 18.08 -3.36
N LEU A 104 -4.78 19.02 -4.11
CA LEU A 104 -4.78 19.00 -5.56
C LEU A 104 -3.35 19.02 -6.07
N ILE A 105 -3.09 18.27 -7.13
CA ILE A 105 -1.87 18.37 -7.93
C ILE A 105 -2.19 19.08 -9.23
N SER A 106 -1.35 20.02 -9.62
CA SER A 106 -1.47 20.79 -10.86
C SER A 106 -0.22 20.65 -11.71
N ASN A 107 -0.40 20.43 -13.00
CA ASN A 107 0.67 20.50 -14.01
C ASN A 107 0.68 21.85 -14.76
N GLY A 108 -0.03 22.87 -14.24
CA GLY A 108 -0.21 24.17 -14.86
C GLY A 108 -1.27 24.23 -15.97
N ARG A 109 -1.90 23.07 -16.32
CA ARG A 109 -2.99 22.97 -17.31
C ARG A 109 -4.24 22.30 -16.76
N SER A 110 -4.05 21.37 -15.87
CA SER A 110 -5.12 20.57 -15.27
C SER A 110 -4.80 20.27 -13.82
N ASP A 111 -5.84 20.23 -13.01
CA ASP A 111 -5.78 19.91 -11.60
C ASP A 111 -6.42 18.53 -11.35
N TRP A 112 -5.83 17.77 -10.43
CA TRP A 112 -6.32 16.44 -10.07
C TRP A 112 -6.33 16.26 -8.56
N PRO A 113 -7.40 15.70 -7.97
CA PRO A 113 -7.46 15.44 -6.54
C PRO A 113 -6.54 14.29 -6.16
N ILE A 114 -5.76 14.52 -5.10
CA ILE A 114 -4.79 13.55 -4.61
C ILE A 114 -4.95 13.24 -3.13
N VAL A 115 -4.43 12.07 -2.77
CA VAL A 115 -4.11 11.68 -1.40
C VAL A 115 -2.59 11.56 -1.31
N GLY A 116 -1.99 12.41 -0.47
CA GLY A 116 -0.55 12.50 -0.32
C GLY A 116 -0.07 11.87 0.97
N GLU A 117 1.15 11.36 0.94
CA GLU A 117 1.88 10.85 2.09
C GLU A 117 3.26 11.52 2.16
N GLY A 118 3.54 12.17 3.29
CA GLY A 118 4.89 12.57 3.67
C GLY A 118 5.60 11.39 4.32
N VAL A 119 6.69 10.93 3.75
CA VAL A 119 7.41 9.71 4.16
C VAL A 119 8.88 9.99 4.48
N GLU A 120 9.51 9.17 5.30
CA GLU A 120 10.96 9.16 5.51
C GLU A 120 11.63 8.31 4.42
N PRO A 121 12.36 8.90 3.43
CA PRO A 121 12.81 8.18 2.24
C PRO A 121 13.66 6.93 2.54
N ASP A 122 14.59 7.04 3.48
CA ASP A 122 15.50 5.94 3.84
C ASP A 122 14.76 4.76 4.47
N LYS A 123 13.77 5.04 5.28
CA LYS A 123 12.94 4.02 5.92
C LYS A 123 11.93 3.43 4.95
N GLU A 124 11.35 4.27 4.10
CA GLU A 124 10.45 3.83 3.04
C GLU A 124 11.16 2.87 2.07
N ALA A 125 12.43 3.10 1.76
CA ALA A 125 13.20 2.19 0.92
C ALA A 125 13.35 0.77 1.52
N ARG A 126 13.41 0.66 2.85
CA ARG A 126 13.55 -0.60 3.58
C ARG A 126 12.20 -1.27 3.88
N LEU A 127 11.21 -0.50 4.26
CA LEU A 127 9.93 -0.99 4.74
C LEU A 127 8.87 -1.05 3.63
N GLY A 128 8.93 -0.14 2.64
CA GLY A 128 8.00 -0.04 1.52
C GLY A 128 8.36 -0.92 0.33
N THR A 129 8.63 -2.20 0.55
CA THR A 129 9.16 -3.12 -0.49
C THR A 129 8.17 -3.46 -1.60
N HIS A 130 6.87 -3.33 -1.37
CA HIS A 130 5.82 -3.68 -2.35
C HIS A 130 5.40 -2.53 -3.29
N ILE A 131 6.15 -1.43 -3.28
CA ILE A 131 6.00 -0.35 -4.25
C ILE A 131 7.08 -0.50 -5.32
N HIS A 132 6.64 -0.69 -6.56
CA HIS A 132 7.50 -0.82 -7.71
C HIS A 132 7.66 0.54 -8.39
N ILE A 133 8.89 0.97 -8.65
CA ILE A 133 9.16 2.14 -9.47
C ILE A 133 9.06 1.70 -10.93
N VAL A 134 8.16 2.34 -11.67
CA VAL A 134 7.93 2.11 -13.11
C VAL A 134 8.83 2.99 -13.95
N GLU A 135 8.96 4.26 -13.56
CA GLU A 135 9.85 5.24 -14.20
C GLU A 135 10.59 6.06 -13.16
N GLY A 136 11.80 6.51 -13.50
CA GLY A 136 12.63 7.34 -12.62
C GLY A 136 13.23 6.56 -11.45
N ARG A 137 13.17 7.13 -10.24
CA ARG A 137 13.78 6.58 -9.03
C ARG A 137 12.91 6.78 -7.79
N ARG A 138 13.27 6.12 -6.71
CA ARG A 138 12.68 6.37 -5.38
C ARG A 138 13.13 7.73 -4.83
N LEU A 139 12.36 8.24 -3.87
CA LEU A 139 12.79 9.37 -3.05
C LEU A 139 14.08 9.03 -2.31
N ALA A 140 14.99 10.01 -2.24
CA ALA A 140 16.23 9.92 -1.48
C ALA A 140 16.25 10.99 -0.37
N GLN A 141 17.11 10.82 0.63
CA GLN A 141 17.21 11.73 1.79
C GLN A 141 17.54 13.21 1.39
N GLY A 142 18.20 13.39 0.24
CA GLY A 142 18.52 14.72 -0.29
C GLY A 142 17.40 15.41 -1.10
N ASP A 143 16.29 14.71 -1.35
CA ASP A 143 15.18 15.25 -2.14
C ASP A 143 14.27 16.12 -1.27
N SER A 144 14.63 17.39 -1.08
CA SER A 144 13.79 18.30 -0.28
C SER A 144 12.44 18.59 -0.93
N PHE A 145 12.38 18.68 -2.28
CA PHE A 145 11.18 18.94 -3.07
C PHE A 145 11.02 17.93 -4.22
N GLY A 146 11.42 16.69 -3.99
CA GLY A 146 11.13 15.59 -4.90
C GLY A 146 9.75 15.01 -4.62
N VAL A 147 9.07 14.52 -5.64
CA VAL A 147 7.80 13.82 -5.52
C VAL A 147 7.81 12.55 -6.35
N ILE A 148 7.23 11.48 -5.81
CA ILE A 148 6.87 10.30 -6.60
C ILE A 148 5.36 10.20 -6.72
N LEU A 149 4.91 9.90 -7.93
CA LEU A 149 3.49 9.85 -8.31
C LEU A 149 3.05 8.41 -8.52
N GLY A 150 1.84 8.10 -8.12
CA GLY A 150 1.19 6.88 -8.56
C GLY A 150 0.99 6.88 -10.08
N ASP A 151 1.13 5.73 -10.72
CA ASP A 151 1.02 5.55 -12.17
C ASP A 151 -0.26 6.16 -12.76
N GLY A 152 -1.39 6.04 -12.06
CA GLY A 152 -2.65 6.63 -12.51
C GLY A 152 -2.68 8.17 -12.47
N VAL A 153 -1.99 8.81 -11.51
CA VAL A 153 -1.83 10.28 -11.46
C VAL A 153 -0.96 10.73 -12.63
N ALA A 154 0.19 10.07 -12.82
CA ALA A 154 1.13 10.39 -13.89
C ALA A 154 0.48 10.25 -15.26
N HIS A 155 -0.25 9.16 -15.51
CA HIS A 155 -0.96 8.94 -16.75
C HIS A 155 -2.06 9.99 -17.01
N THR A 156 -2.84 10.36 -15.97
CA THR A 156 -3.94 11.33 -16.10
C THR A 156 -3.43 12.72 -16.45
N LEU A 157 -2.35 13.15 -15.81
CA LEU A 157 -1.77 14.47 -16.01
C LEU A 157 -0.65 14.48 -17.08
N LYS A 158 -0.30 13.33 -17.66
CA LYS A 158 0.78 13.13 -18.64
C LYS A 158 2.12 13.63 -18.13
N LEU A 159 2.44 13.23 -16.89
CA LEU A 159 3.66 13.63 -16.20
C LEU A 159 4.73 12.54 -16.30
N HIS A 160 5.98 12.96 -16.41
CA HIS A 160 7.16 12.10 -16.45
C HIS A 160 8.20 12.56 -15.42
N PRO A 161 9.18 11.73 -15.05
CA PRO A 161 10.30 12.16 -14.24
C PRO A 161 11.04 13.37 -14.87
N GLY A 162 11.31 14.39 -14.03
CA GLY A 162 11.87 15.68 -14.43
C GLY A 162 10.84 16.80 -14.62
N ASP A 163 9.55 16.47 -14.72
CA ASP A 163 8.50 17.49 -14.80
C ASP A 163 8.31 18.21 -13.46
N ARG A 164 7.86 19.45 -13.52
CA ARG A 164 7.49 20.24 -12.34
C ARG A 164 5.99 20.24 -12.16
N ILE A 165 5.58 20.10 -10.91
CA ILE A 165 4.17 20.14 -10.50
C ILE A 165 3.99 21.06 -9.30
N THR A 166 2.78 21.53 -9.12
CA THR A 166 2.37 22.31 -7.95
C THR A 166 1.40 21.46 -7.10
N LEU A 167 1.72 21.31 -5.82
CA LEU A 167 0.80 20.75 -4.84
C LEU A 167 0.08 21.86 -4.09
N LEU A 168 -1.25 21.81 -4.07
CA LEU A 168 -2.11 22.71 -3.31
C LEU A 168 -2.69 21.91 -2.14
N ILE A 169 -2.31 22.26 -0.92
CA ILE A 169 -2.61 21.51 0.29
C ILE A 169 -3.13 22.47 1.36
N ASN A 170 -4.11 22.04 2.14
CA ASN A 170 -4.52 22.78 3.33
C ASN A 170 -3.55 22.52 4.47
N THR A 171 -3.05 23.59 5.10
CA THR A 171 -2.25 23.49 6.32
C THR A 171 -3.10 23.09 7.52
N ALA A 172 -2.45 22.74 8.63
CA ALA A 172 -3.13 22.40 9.89
C ALA A 172 -4.02 23.54 10.41
N GLU A 173 -3.66 24.79 10.12
CA GLU A 173 -4.40 26.00 10.48
C GLU A 173 -5.55 26.31 9.50
N GLY A 174 -5.71 25.52 8.43
CA GLY A 174 -6.74 25.68 7.43
C GLY A 174 -6.41 26.71 6.32
N ALA A 175 -5.16 27.17 6.27
CA ALA A 175 -4.71 28.00 5.15
C ALA A 175 -4.36 27.13 3.94
N LEU A 176 -4.63 27.63 2.74
CA LEU A 176 -4.19 26.99 1.51
C LEU A 176 -2.71 27.31 1.27
N ASN A 177 -1.88 26.27 1.17
CA ASN A 177 -0.47 26.39 0.79
C ASN A 177 -0.23 25.78 -0.59
N SER A 178 0.73 26.34 -1.31
CA SER A 178 1.12 25.93 -2.66
C SER A 178 2.62 25.75 -2.72
N LEU A 179 3.08 24.55 -3.06
CA LEU A 179 4.50 24.21 -3.16
C LEU A 179 4.78 23.54 -4.50
N GLU A 180 5.92 23.92 -5.09
CA GLU A 180 6.42 23.27 -6.31
C GLU A 180 7.30 22.07 -5.98
N PHE A 181 7.11 20.98 -6.73
CA PHE A 181 7.89 19.75 -6.63
C PHE A 181 8.37 19.31 -8.00
N GLU A 182 9.47 18.59 -8.02
CA GLU A 182 9.98 17.89 -9.21
C GLU A 182 9.59 16.40 -9.12
N VAL A 183 9.01 15.87 -10.18
CA VAL A 183 8.69 14.45 -10.30
C VAL A 183 10.00 13.67 -10.44
N VAL A 184 10.36 12.89 -9.42
CA VAL A 184 11.58 12.07 -9.43
C VAL A 184 11.33 10.63 -9.83
N GLY A 185 10.07 10.18 -9.73
CA GLY A 185 9.69 8.84 -10.16
C GLY A 185 8.19 8.63 -10.17
N ILE A 186 7.81 7.54 -10.82
CA ILE A 186 6.44 7.05 -10.93
C ILE A 186 6.43 5.64 -10.35
N PHE A 187 5.46 5.39 -9.48
CA PHE A 187 5.34 4.09 -8.82
C PHE A 187 4.01 3.40 -9.11
N GLN A 188 4.02 2.10 -8.98
CA GLN A 188 2.85 1.25 -9.02
C GLN A 188 2.77 0.42 -7.74
N SER A 189 1.59 0.39 -7.11
CA SER A 189 1.27 -0.45 -5.98
C SER A 189 0.40 -1.64 -6.41
N PHE A 190 -0.08 -2.41 -5.43
CA PHE A 190 -1.04 -3.49 -5.69
C PHE A 190 -2.45 -2.97 -6.01
N SER A 191 -2.76 -1.70 -5.74
CA SER A 191 -4.09 -1.10 -5.91
C SER A 191 -4.08 0.03 -6.93
N LYS A 192 -4.72 -0.21 -8.08
CA LYS A 192 -4.88 0.82 -9.12
C LYS A 192 -5.68 2.04 -8.65
N ASP A 193 -6.66 1.83 -7.76
CA ASP A 193 -7.48 2.91 -7.20
C ASP A 193 -6.66 3.84 -6.29
N TYR A 194 -5.69 3.28 -5.57
CA TYR A 194 -4.72 4.04 -4.81
C TYR A 194 -3.77 4.80 -5.76
N ASP A 195 -3.17 4.12 -6.73
CA ASP A 195 -2.24 4.71 -7.69
C ASP A 195 -2.88 5.83 -8.52
N ALA A 196 -4.20 5.82 -8.71
CA ALA A 196 -4.93 6.87 -9.41
C ALA A 196 -4.94 8.22 -8.67
N ARG A 197 -4.58 8.25 -7.39
CA ARG A 197 -4.61 9.47 -6.55
C ARG A 197 -3.41 9.63 -5.62
N ALA A 198 -2.55 8.64 -5.54
CA ALA A 198 -1.47 8.61 -4.57
C ALA A 198 -0.28 9.48 -4.99
N VAL A 199 0.22 10.25 -4.03
CA VAL A 199 1.42 11.08 -4.17
C VAL A 199 2.26 10.92 -2.91
N ARG A 200 3.58 10.80 -3.06
CA ARG A 200 4.51 10.74 -1.92
C ARG A 200 5.58 11.80 -2.02
N ILE A 201 5.79 12.48 -0.92
CA ILE A 201 6.82 13.52 -0.76
C ILE A 201 7.69 13.24 0.47
N PRO A 202 8.87 13.82 0.59
CA PRO A 202 9.65 13.72 1.81
C PRO A 202 8.89 14.26 3.02
N LEU A 203 9.03 13.61 4.18
CA LEU A 203 8.35 13.99 5.41
C LEU A 203 8.63 15.45 5.80
N GLY A 204 9.88 15.92 5.62
CA GLY A 204 10.24 17.31 5.91
C GLY A 204 9.53 18.35 5.04
N ALA A 205 9.09 17.98 3.82
CA ALA A 205 8.29 18.87 2.97
C ALA A 205 6.80 18.86 3.36
N ALA A 206 6.34 17.81 4.07
CA ALA A 206 4.97 17.68 4.54
C ALA A 206 4.74 18.31 5.92
N GLN A 207 5.79 18.67 6.66
CA GLN A 207 5.79 19.35 7.96
C GLN A 207 5.79 20.87 7.81
#